data_3010229910c82255d4edd98c0262a405
#
_entry.id   3010229910c82255d4edd98c0262a405
#
_cell.length_a   1.000
_cell.length_b   1.000
_cell.length_c   1.000
_cell.angle_alpha   90.00
_cell.angle_beta   90.00
_cell.angle_gamma   90.00
#
_symmetry.space_group_name_H-M   'P 1'
#
loop_
_entity.id
_entity.type
_entity.pdbx_description
1 polymer ?
#
loop_
_entity_poly.entity_id
_entity_poly.type
_entity_poly.pdbx_seq_one_letter_code
_entity_poly.pdbx_strand_id
1 'polypeptide(L)'
;MLIEGGTLLGLAARDDIQRGTDLYAEDGRIRAFGGEAQRLARATEKGPLVRLDARGKWVLPGFVQAHLHLCQTLLRNGPEDLELLPWLQIHVWPGEAAHDADTMSVSARLGIAESLSAGVTAVLDMGSVRHSDALFEAAAASGIRYVGGNVLMDDPETTPPTLRAAAEEGLAETKRLHGEWHGRANGLLSVAVQPRFAVSCTDALMRRAAELARDLGLVVHTHASENRAECALVERRTGLPNIAYLDAVGLLGPRTCIAHAVHAGEPDFALLAERGTAVAHCPSSNLKLASGVCPVPELRRAGVRVALGSDGAACNNLLDPFREMLLAALLPRARYPAEHLPAFDVLRMATREGASALALEGPAGLTAGARADLTILDPETGWSLPDDWSAEPYGSIAYSMGRGNVAATVVDGVVRYRREDPSVGGLKPPADEIRGAVRALRARMEKASAATA
;
A
#
# COMPACT_ATOMS: atom_id res chain seq x y z
N MET A 1 -8.54 -24.62 2.01
CA MET A 1 -8.55 -24.27 0.57
C MET A 1 -7.53 -25.10 -0.18
N LEU A 2 -7.84 -25.53 -1.39
CA LEU A 2 -6.90 -26.19 -2.31
C LEU A 2 -6.86 -25.41 -3.63
N ILE A 3 -5.66 -24.99 -4.06
CA ILE A 3 -5.39 -24.39 -5.37
C ILE A 3 -4.73 -25.46 -6.20
N GLU A 4 -5.30 -25.80 -7.37
CA GLU A 4 -4.96 -27.00 -8.14
C GLU A 4 -4.19 -26.68 -9.41
N GLY A 5 -3.02 -27.30 -9.59
CA GLY A 5 -2.28 -27.38 -10.84
C GLY A 5 -1.67 -26.08 -11.35
N GLY A 6 -1.45 -25.11 -10.48
CA GLY A 6 -0.90 -23.80 -10.86
C GLY A 6 0.60 -23.82 -11.09
N THR A 7 1.12 -22.77 -11.76
CA THR A 7 2.54 -22.43 -11.74
C THR A 7 2.79 -21.51 -10.54
N LEU A 8 3.46 -22.01 -9.52
CA LEU A 8 3.74 -21.27 -8.29
C LEU A 8 5.02 -20.45 -8.46
N LEU A 9 4.93 -19.14 -8.21
CA LEU A 9 6.04 -18.17 -8.27
C LEU A 9 6.36 -17.71 -6.84
N GLY A 10 7.30 -18.36 -6.17
CA GLY A 10 7.59 -18.10 -4.75
C GLY A 10 8.34 -16.80 -4.49
N LEU A 11 9.07 -16.27 -5.50
CA LEU A 11 9.84 -15.02 -5.47
C LEU A 11 10.95 -14.98 -4.40
N ALA A 12 11.38 -16.13 -3.88
CA ALA A 12 12.55 -16.21 -3.01
C ALA A 12 13.85 -16.07 -3.82
N ALA A 13 13.91 -16.76 -4.96
CA ALA A 13 14.94 -16.67 -5.99
C ALA A 13 14.30 -16.67 -7.38
N ARG A 14 15.06 -16.34 -8.42
CA ARG A 14 14.52 -16.28 -9.80
C ARG A 14 14.03 -17.61 -10.32
N ASP A 15 14.63 -18.70 -9.87
CA ASP A 15 14.30 -20.09 -10.22
C ASP A 15 13.28 -20.74 -9.28
N ASP A 16 12.73 -19.98 -8.32
CA ASP A 16 11.67 -20.44 -7.42
C ASP A 16 10.32 -20.50 -8.16
N ILE A 17 10.26 -21.40 -9.13
CA ILE A 17 9.12 -21.66 -10.03
C ILE A 17 8.75 -23.13 -9.97
N GLN A 18 7.51 -23.44 -9.55
CA GLN A 18 7.00 -24.81 -9.45
C GLN A 18 5.77 -24.94 -10.36
N ARG A 19 5.92 -25.65 -11.48
CA ARG A 19 4.85 -25.81 -12.49
C ARG A 19 3.92 -26.98 -12.16
N GLY A 20 2.63 -26.84 -12.48
CA GLY A 20 1.62 -27.87 -12.29
C GLY A 20 1.49 -28.33 -10.84
N THR A 21 1.70 -27.43 -9.89
CA THR A 21 1.80 -27.76 -8.47
C THR A 21 0.56 -27.30 -7.71
N ASP A 22 0.05 -28.19 -6.85
CA ASP A 22 -1.05 -27.86 -5.94
C ASP A 22 -0.54 -27.14 -4.70
N LEU A 23 -1.38 -26.26 -4.14
CA LEU A 23 -1.13 -25.56 -2.88
C LEU A 23 -2.31 -25.75 -1.96
N TYR A 24 -2.07 -26.27 -0.75
CA TYR A 24 -3.07 -26.38 0.30
C TYR A 24 -2.84 -25.34 1.39
N ALA A 25 -3.92 -24.63 1.74
CA ALA A 25 -3.93 -23.66 2.83
C ALA A 25 -5.05 -23.98 3.83
N GLU A 26 -4.74 -23.80 5.11
CA GLU A 26 -5.65 -24.01 6.22
C GLU A 26 -5.36 -22.99 7.32
N ASP A 27 -6.43 -22.47 7.96
CA ASP A 27 -6.34 -21.46 9.03
C ASP A 27 -5.47 -20.26 8.60
N GLY A 28 -5.72 -19.74 7.40
CA GLY A 28 -5.01 -18.59 6.84
C GLY A 28 -3.54 -18.81 6.48
N ARG A 29 -3.04 -20.06 6.56
CA ARG A 29 -1.63 -20.41 6.33
C ARG A 29 -1.46 -21.46 5.24
N ILE A 30 -0.42 -21.31 4.44
CA ILE A 30 0.03 -22.36 3.51
C ILE A 30 0.55 -23.54 4.33
N ARG A 31 0.05 -24.74 4.07
CA ARG A 31 0.41 -25.95 4.80
C ARG A 31 1.29 -26.89 3.98
N ALA A 32 0.99 -27.04 2.69
CA ALA A 32 1.67 -28.02 1.86
C ALA A 32 1.57 -27.70 0.37
N PHE A 33 2.40 -28.39 -0.41
CA PHE A 33 2.47 -28.29 -1.85
C PHE A 33 2.42 -29.69 -2.50
N GLY A 34 2.00 -29.75 -3.79
CA GLY A 34 2.00 -30.97 -4.60
C GLY A 34 1.18 -32.13 -4.01
N GLY A 35 1.70 -33.31 -4.03
CA GLY A 35 0.99 -34.54 -3.54
C GLY A 35 0.59 -34.44 -2.07
N GLU A 36 1.39 -33.80 -1.24
CA GLU A 36 1.06 -33.58 0.18
C GLU A 36 -0.13 -32.63 0.35
N ALA A 37 -0.24 -31.60 -0.49
CA ALA A 37 -1.39 -30.71 -0.52
C ALA A 37 -2.69 -31.49 -0.81
N GLN A 38 -2.67 -32.40 -1.78
CA GLN A 38 -3.81 -33.29 -2.10
C GLN A 38 -4.15 -34.23 -0.93
N ARG A 39 -3.13 -34.77 -0.26
CA ARG A 39 -3.32 -35.68 0.88
C ARG A 39 -4.02 -34.95 2.03
N LEU A 40 -3.54 -33.75 2.41
CA LEU A 40 -4.12 -32.95 3.48
C LEU A 40 -5.53 -32.45 3.12
N ALA A 41 -5.74 -32.05 1.87
CA ALA A 41 -7.07 -31.62 1.40
C ALA A 41 -8.14 -32.71 1.49
N ARG A 42 -7.75 -34.00 1.28
CA ARG A 42 -8.66 -35.14 1.43
C ARG A 42 -8.91 -35.52 2.89
N ALA A 43 -7.97 -35.24 3.77
CA ALA A 43 -8.04 -35.58 5.19
C ALA A 43 -8.72 -34.49 6.04
N THR A 44 -9.01 -33.31 5.46
CA THR A 44 -9.60 -32.20 6.23
C THR A 44 -11.06 -32.50 6.58
N GLU A 45 -11.41 -32.35 7.86
CA GLU A 45 -12.77 -32.47 8.40
C GLU A 45 -13.41 -31.09 8.67
N LYS A 46 -12.70 -29.98 8.39
CA LYS A 46 -13.09 -28.61 8.72
C LYS A 46 -14.09 -28.00 7.71
N GLY A 47 -15.16 -28.72 7.38
CA GLY A 47 -16.21 -28.21 6.49
C GLY A 47 -15.90 -28.30 5.00
N PRO A 48 -16.67 -27.68 4.11
CA PRO A 48 -16.51 -27.80 2.67
C PRO A 48 -15.19 -27.16 2.21
N LEU A 49 -14.37 -27.95 1.51
CA LEU A 49 -13.11 -27.51 0.95
C LEU A 49 -13.35 -26.59 -0.27
N VAL A 50 -12.91 -25.34 -0.16
CA VAL A 50 -12.88 -24.44 -1.32
C VAL A 50 -11.77 -24.90 -2.28
N ARG A 51 -12.13 -25.09 -3.55
CA ARG A 51 -11.19 -25.46 -4.62
C ARG A 51 -11.11 -24.37 -5.65
N LEU A 52 -9.87 -24.03 -6.06
CA LEU A 52 -9.57 -23.08 -7.13
C LEU A 52 -8.76 -23.78 -8.21
N ASP A 53 -9.29 -23.85 -9.43
CA ASP A 53 -8.55 -24.34 -10.59
C ASP A 53 -7.57 -23.27 -11.07
N ALA A 54 -6.27 -23.55 -10.90
CA ALA A 54 -5.18 -22.69 -11.31
C ALA A 54 -4.37 -23.30 -12.47
N ARG A 55 -4.86 -24.34 -13.15
CA ARG A 55 -4.19 -24.88 -14.34
C ARG A 55 -4.06 -23.83 -15.41
N GLY A 56 -2.84 -23.67 -15.96
CA GLY A 56 -2.49 -22.59 -16.89
C GLY A 56 -2.38 -21.21 -16.24
N LYS A 57 -2.54 -21.08 -14.91
CA LYS A 57 -2.47 -19.79 -14.19
C LYS A 57 -1.22 -19.71 -13.33
N TRP A 58 -0.81 -18.49 -13.01
CA TRP A 58 0.30 -18.20 -12.12
C TRP A 58 -0.21 -17.84 -10.73
N VAL A 59 0.33 -18.48 -9.71
CA VAL A 59 0.02 -18.20 -8.30
C VAL A 59 1.25 -17.59 -7.67
N LEU A 60 1.11 -16.43 -7.09
CA LEU A 60 2.19 -15.68 -6.46
C LEU A 60 1.73 -15.08 -5.13
N PRO A 61 2.66 -14.66 -4.26
CA PRO A 61 2.31 -13.88 -3.08
C PRO A 61 1.47 -12.67 -3.49
N GLY A 62 0.46 -12.35 -2.71
CA GLY A 62 -0.41 -11.21 -2.99
C GLY A 62 0.36 -9.90 -3.12
N PHE A 63 -0.11 -9.03 -3.99
CA PHE A 63 0.46 -7.68 -4.11
C PHE A 63 0.21 -6.89 -2.84
N VAL A 64 1.16 -6.00 -2.52
CA VAL A 64 1.12 -5.12 -1.36
C VAL A 64 1.25 -3.67 -1.83
N GLN A 65 0.33 -2.84 -1.39
CA GLN A 65 0.43 -1.38 -1.52
C GLN A 65 1.10 -0.83 -0.26
N ALA A 66 2.39 -0.51 -0.34
CA ALA A 66 3.15 -0.02 0.80
C ALA A 66 2.89 1.46 1.12
N HIS A 67 2.11 2.14 0.31
CA HIS A 67 1.59 3.48 0.53
C HIS A 67 0.38 3.74 -0.36
N LEU A 68 -0.71 4.16 0.26
CA LEU A 68 -1.89 4.70 -0.42
C LEU A 68 -2.72 5.58 0.53
N HIS A 69 -3.77 6.23 -0.02
CA HIS A 69 -4.73 7.05 0.73
C HIS A 69 -6.16 6.65 0.36
N LEU A 70 -6.77 5.77 1.14
CA LEU A 70 -8.17 5.35 0.90
C LEU A 70 -9.17 6.50 1.05
N CYS A 71 -8.86 7.48 1.90
CA CYS A 71 -9.68 8.68 2.06
C CYS A 71 -9.75 9.53 0.77
N GLN A 72 -8.78 9.42 -0.13
CA GLN A 72 -8.70 10.21 -1.37
C GLN A 72 -9.35 9.53 -2.58
N THR A 73 -9.98 8.36 -2.44
CA THR A 73 -10.51 7.62 -3.60
C THR A 73 -11.63 8.40 -4.33
N LEU A 74 -12.42 9.19 -3.60
CA LEU A 74 -13.45 10.05 -4.19
C LEU A 74 -12.92 11.39 -4.74
N LEU A 75 -11.64 11.73 -4.51
CA LEU A 75 -10.99 12.94 -5.00
C LEU A 75 -10.29 12.75 -6.36
N ARG A 76 -10.47 11.63 -6.96
CA ARG A 76 -9.93 11.22 -8.28
C ARG A 76 -10.33 12.22 -9.38
N ASN A 77 -9.44 12.38 -10.38
CA ASN A 77 -9.62 13.32 -11.50
C ASN A 77 -9.67 14.80 -11.08
N GLY A 78 -8.92 15.16 -10.03
CA GLY A 78 -8.69 16.55 -9.63
C GLY A 78 -7.67 17.29 -10.52
N PRO A 79 -7.15 18.45 -10.08
CA PRO A 79 -6.17 19.24 -10.81
C PRO A 79 -4.94 18.42 -11.23
N GLU A 80 -4.41 18.68 -12.45
CA GLU A 80 -3.33 17.89 -13.07
C GLU A 80 -2.03 18.71 -13.22
N ASP A 81 -2.06 20.00 -13.00
CA ASP A 81 -1.01 20.96 -13.30
C ASP A 81 -0.38 21.60 -12.05
N LEU A 82 -0.51 20.97 -10.90
CA LEU A 82 -0.03 21.48 -9.62
C LEU A 82 1.13 20.61 -9.07
N GLU A 83 2.13 21.28 -8.51
CA GLU A 83 3.13 20.65 -7.66
C GLU A 83 2.55 20.32 -6.28
N LEU A 84 3.26 19.49 -5.50
CA LEU A 84 2.81 18.91 -4.23
C LEU A 84 2.14 19.91 -3.28
N LEU A 85 2.82 20.98 -2.87
CA LEU A 85 2.29 21.86 -1.82
C LEU A 85 1.04 22.64 -2.27
N PRO A 86 1.00 23.27 -3.45
CA PRO A 86 -0.22 23.87 -3.98
C PRO A 86 -1.36 22.83 -4.18
N TRP A 87 -1.04 21.63 -4.65
CA TRP A 87 -2.01 20.56 -4.84
C TRP A 87 -2.64 20.11 -3.52
N LEU A 88 -1.85 19.96 -2.46
CA LEU A 88 -2.36 19.67 -1.12
C LEU A 88 -3.31 20.75 -0.63
N GLN A 89 -2.91 22.03 -0.77
CA GLN A 89 -3.67 23.19 -0.26
C GLN A 89 -4.98 23.41 -1.01
N ILE A 90 -4.98 23.23 -2.32
CA ILE A 90 -6.12 23.60 -3.18
C ILE A 90 -7.10 22.41 -3.33
N HIS A 91 -6.63 21.17 -3.31
CA HIS A 91 -7.45 20.00 -3.64
C HIS A 91 -7.57 19.00 -2.50
N VAL A 92 -6.43 18.50 -1.99
CA VAL A 92 -6.45 17.34 -1.09
C VAL A 92 -6.93 17.69 0.30
N TRP A 93 -6.33 18.69 0.94
CA TRP A 93 -6.72 19.08 2.29
C TRP A 93 -8.17 19.57 2.39
N PRO A 94 -8.69 20.40 1.46
CA PRO A 94 -10.12 20.68 1.44
C PRO A 94 -11.00 19.45 1.27
N GLY A 95 -10.59 18.51 0.43
CA GLY A 95 -11.30 17.25 0.22
C GLY A 95 -11.30 16.36 1.45
N GLU A 96 -10.14 16.14 2.07
CA GLU A 96 -10.02 15.34 3.29
C GLU A 96 -10.82 15.96 4.45
N ALA A 97 -10.79 17.28 4.60
CA ALA A 97 -11.54 18.01 5.61
C ALA A 97 -13.07 17.95 5.40
N ALA A 98 -13.51 17.77 4.17
CA ALA A 98 -14.94 17.72 3.81
C ALA A 98 -15.58 16.34 4.01
N HIS A 99 -14.81 15.29 4.34
CA HIS A 99 -15.38 13.99 4.65
C HIS A 99 -16.21 14.03 5.95
N ASP A 100 -17.30 13.26 5.94
CA ASP A 100 -17.95 12.69 7.10
C ASP A 100 -17.74 11.16 7.12
N ALA A 101 -18.25 10.46 8.13
CA ALA A 101 -18.08 9.03 8.25
C ALA A 101 -18.64 8.26 7.03
N ASP A 102 -19.78 8.70 6.49
CA ASP A 102 -20.44 8.05 5.36
C ASP A 102 -19.60 8.15 4.08
N THR A 103 -19.17 9.36 3.71
CA THR A 103 -18.32 9.55 2.52
C THR A 103 -16.96 8.93 2.69
N MET A 104 -16.39 8.88 3.91
CA MET A 104 -15.16 8.17 4.21
C MET A 104 -15.33 6.66 3.97
N SER A 105 -16.42 6.07 4.46
CA SER A 105 -16.76 4.66 4.23
C SER A 105 -16.89 4.33 2.74
N VAL A 106 -17.57 5.17 1.95
CA VAL A 106 -17.69 4.97 0.50
C VAL A 106 -16.33 5.05 -0.19
N SER A 107 -15.51 6.03 0.19
CA SER A 107 -14.14 6.21 -0.33
C SER A 107 -13.28 4.97 -0.07
N ALA A 108 -13.28 4.49 1.17
CA ALA A 108 -12.53 3.31 1.59
C ALA A 108 -12.98 2.04 0.86
N ARG A 109 -14.29 1.76 0.85
CA ARG A 109 -14.85 0.57 0.17
C ARG A 109 -14.54 0.56 -1.33
N LEU A 110 -14.61 1.73 -1.99
CA LEU A 110 -14.27 1.84 -3.41
C LEU A 110 -12.77 1.55 -3.66
N GLY A 111 -11.87 2.15 -2.87
CA GLY A 111 -10.43 1.94 -2.99
C GLY A 111 -10.00 0.51 -2.66
N ILE A 112 -10.60 -0.10 -1.63
CA ILE A 112 -10.35 -1.51 -1.27
C ILE A 112 -10.84 -2.46 -2.36
N ALA A 113 -12.04 -2.25 -2.89
CA ALA A 113 -12.59 -3.08 -3.97
C ALA A 113 -11.71 -2.99 -5.23
N GLU A 114 -11.21 -1.80 -5.55
CA GLU A 114 -10.26 -1.59 -6.63
C GLU A 114 -8.96 -2.36 -6.38
N SER A 115 -8.38 -2.24 -5.20
CA SER A 115 -7.15 -2.92 -4.79
C SER A 115 -7.29 -4.44 -4.85
N LEU A 116 -8.34 -5.02 -4.26
CA LEU A 116 -8.60 -6.46 -4.31
C LEU A 116 -8.77 -6.96 -5.75
N SER A 117 -9.46 -6.20 -6.62
CA SER A 117 -9.63 -6.57 -8.03
C SER A 117 -8.32 -6.51 -8.84
N ALA A 118 -7.31 -5.83 -8.32
CA ALA A 118 -5.97 -5.73 -8.89
C ALA A 118 -4.97 -6.70 -8.25
N GLY A 119 -5.41 -7.65 -7.43
CA GLY A 119 -4.53 -8.64 -6.79
C GLY A 119 -3.87 -8.18 -5.49
N VAL A 120 -4.25 -7.02 -4.97
CA VAL A 120 -3.68 -6.49 -3.71
C VAL A 120 -4.32 -7.19 -2.52
N THR A 121 -3.50 -7.73 -1.63
CA THR A 121 -3.90 -8.45 -0.43
C THR A 121 -3.64 -7.69 0.86
N ALA A 122 -2.72 -6.72 0.82
CA ALA A 122 -2.35 -5.91 1.98
C ALA A 122 -2.07 -4.46 1.57
N VAL A 123 -2.44 -3.53 2.46
CA VAL A 123 -2.25 -2.09 2.25
C VAL A 123 -1.67 -1.43 3.49
N LEU A 124 -0.79 -0.43 3.29
CA LEU A 124 -0.40 0.56 4.29
C LEU A 124 -1.06 1.88 3.90
N ASP A 125 -2.15 2.18 4.60
CA ASP A 125 -3.01 3.32 4.31
C ASP A 125 -2.63 4.53 5.20
N MET A 126 -2.27 5.63 4.56
CA MET A 126 -2.21 6.92 5.24
C MET A 126 -3.61 7.52 5.22
N GLY A 127 -4.41 7.24 6.24
CA GLY A 127 -5.81 7.63 6.35
C GLY A 127 -6.04 9.14 6.35
N SER A 128 -6.87 9.60 7.26
CA SER A 128 -7.15 11.03 7.48
C SER A 128 -7.05 11.35 8.99
N VAL A 129 -7.06 12.63 9.33
CA VAL A 129 -7.05 13.09 10.74
C VAL A 129 -8.32 12.64 11.46
N ARG A 130 -9.44 12.47 10.73
CA ARG A 130 -10.76 12.14 11.29
C ARG A 130 -11.38 10.95 10.57
N HIS A 131 -12.40 10.36 11.21
CA HIS A 131 -13.20 9.25 10.66
C HIS A 131 -12.41 7.97 10.36
N SER A 132 -11.33 7.71 11.11
CA SER A 132 -10.48 6.53 10.91
C SER A 132 -11.24 5.23 11.14
N ASP A 133 -12.23 5.19 12.03
CA ASP A 133 -13.07 4.00 12.25
C ASP A 133 -13.73 3.52 10.96
N ALA A 134 -14.22 4.45 10.10
CA ALA A 134 -14.83 4.08 8.82
C ALA A 134 -13.86 3.37 7.85
N LEU A 135 -12.54 3.68 7.93
CA LEU A 135 -11.49 2.98 7.18
C LEU A 135 -11.29 1.56 7.72
N PHE A 136 -11.19 1.41 9.05
CA PHE A 136 -11.05 0.10 9.71
C PHE A 136 -12.29 -0.78 9.49
N GLU A 137 -13.50 -0.24 9.59
CA GLU A 137 -14.75 -0.95 9.32
C GLU A 137 -14.81 -1.47 7.88
N ALA A 138 -14.48 -0.61 6.91
CA ALA A 138 -14.40 -1.01 5.51
C ALA A 138 -13.36 -2.11 5.28
N ALA A 139 -12.18 -2.01 5.89
CA ALA A 139 -11.14 -3.02 5.83
C ALA A 139 -11.58 -4.34 6.47
N ALA A 140 -12.19 -4.30 7.66
CA ALA A 140 -12.73 -5.47 8.36
C ALA A 140 -13.78 -6.19 7.52
N ALA A 141 -14.74 -5.45 6.97
CA ALA A 141 -15.79 -6.00 6.12
C ALA A 141 -15.25 -6.64 4.84
N SER A 142 -14.18 -6.07 4.27
CA SER A 142 -13.54 -6.58 3.05
C SER A 142 -12.69 -7.81 3.29
N GLY A 143 -12.11 -7.91 4.46
CA GLY A 143 -11.08 -8.89 4.77
C GLY A 143 -9.76 -8.66 4.04
N ILE A 144 -9.49 -7.45 3.54
CA ILE A 144 -8.14 -7.05 3.12
C ILE A 144 -7.24 -6.93 4.36
N ARG A 145 -5.95 -7.21 4.22
CA ARG A 145 -5.01 -6.93 5.31
C ARG A 145 -4.69 -5.44 5.31
N TYR A 146 -4.97 -4.79 6.43
CA TYR A 146 -4.93 -3.34 6.57
C TYR A 146 -3.98 -2.91 7.69
N VAL A 147 -3.06 -2.04 7.35
CA VAL A 147 -2.22 -1.30 8.30
C VAL A 147 -2.52 0.18 8.09
N GLY A 148 -2.96 0.88 9.14
CA GLY A 148 -3.32 2.30 9.02
C GLY A 148 -3.62 2.94 10.37
N GLY A 149 -4.12 4.17 10.38
CA GLY A 149 -4.41 4.90 11.62
C GLY A 149 -4.97 6.29 11.33
N ASN A 150 -5.05 7.11 12.38
CA ASN A 150 -5.30 8.53 12.19
C ASN A 150 -4.02 9.26 11.82
N VAL A 151 -4.13 10.23 10.93
CA VAL A 151 -3.02 11.09 10.53
C VAL A 151 -2.80 12.16 11.57
N LEU A 152 -1.54 12.36 11.96
CA LEU A 152 -1.11 13.37 12.91
C LEU A 152 -0.67 14.63 12.17
N MET A 153 -1.31 15.76 12.47
CA MET A 153 -1.02 17.09 11.90
C MET A 153 -1.33 18.15 12.96
N ASP A 154 -0.33 18.84 13.51
CA ASP A 154 -0.50 19.82 14.59
C ASP A 154 0.18 21.16 14.32
N ASP A 155 0.97 21.30 13.24
CA ASP A 155 1.71 22.51 12.97
C ASP A 155 0.77 23.69 12.64
N PRO A 156 0.83 24.80 13.42
CA PRO A 156 -0.12 25.92 13.25
C PRO A 156 0.14 26.78 12.01
N GLU A 157 1.34 26.75 11.44
CA GLU A 157 1.72 27.60 10.31
C GLU A 157 1.38 26.97 8.96
N THR A 158 1.48 25.65 8.88
CA THR A 158 1.39 24.93 7.60
C THR A 158 0.17 24.02 7.48
N THR A 159 -0.45 23.64 8.61
CA THR A 159 -1.62 22.77 8.61
C THR A 159 -2.92 23.59 8.67
N PRO A 160 -3.86 23.38 7.73
CA PRO A 160 -5.13 24.10 7.76
C PRO A 160 -5.91 23.76 9.06
N PRO A 161 -6.58 24.76 9.67
CA PRO A 161 -7.31 24.54 10.93
C PRO A 161 -8.33 23.40 10.88
N THR A 162 -8.89 23.12 9.70
CA THR A 162 -9.88 22.06 9.47
C THR A 162 -9.31 20.65 9.61
N LEU A 163 -8.00 20.45 9.42
CA LEU A 163 -7.30 19.17 9.57
C LEU A 163 -6.31 19.17 10.74
N ARG A 164 -6.11 20.30 11.40
CA ARG A 164 -5.21 20.37 12.54
C ARG A 164 -5.86 19.78 13.78
N ALA A 165 -5.14 18.88 14.46
CA ALA A 165 -5.48 18.36 15.77
C ALA A 165 -4.33 18.63 16.74
N ALA A 166 -4.63 18.96 17.99
CA ALA A 166 -3.57 19.09 19.00
C ALA A 166 -2.80 17.76 19.14
N ALA A 167 -1.50 17.85 19.42
CA ALA A 167 -0.64 16.66 19.55
C ALA A 167 -1.22 15.63 20.54
N GLU A 168 -1.71 16.09 21.70
CA GLU A 168 -2.34 15.23 22.71
C GLU A 168 -3.57 14.50 22.17
N GLU A 169 -4.43 15.21 21.47
CA GLU A 169 -5.66 14.68 20.87
C GLU A 169 -5.34 13.63 19.80
N GLY A 170 -4.42 13.94 18.88
CA GLY A 170 -4.00 13.02 17.83
C GLY A 170 -3.36 11.75 18.36
N LEU A 171 -2.47 11.85 19.34
CA LEU A 171 -1.82 10.69 19.98
C LEU A 171 -2.80 9.87 20.84
N ALA A 172 -3.75 10.53 21.51
CA ALA A 172 -4.82 9.84 22.25
C ALA A 172 -5.71 9.05 21.31
N GLU A 173 -6.05 9.61 20.14
CA GLU A 173 -6.82 8.91 19.12
C GLU A 173 -6.07 7.69 18.56
N THR A 174 -4.76 7.80 18.30
CA THR A 174 -3.94 6.64 17.91
C THR A 174 -4.00 5.52 18.97
N LYS A 175 -3.91 5.87 20.24
CA LYS A 175 -4.05 4.89 21.35
C LYS A 175 -5.44 4.27 21.40
N ARG A 176 -6.49 5.07 21.20
CA ARG A 176 -7.88 4.58 21.14
C ARG A 176 -8.05 3.57 20.01
N LEU A 177 -7.62 3.95 18.79
CA LEU A 177 -7.67 3.08 17.62
C LEU A 177 -6.86 1.78 17.86
N HIS A 178 -5.70 1.87 18.51
CA HIS A 178 -4.91 0.69 18.85
C HIS A 178 -5.71 -0.25 19.79
N GLY A 179 -6.34 0.25 20.82
CA GLY A 179 -7.18 -0.55 21.71
C GLY A 179 -8.40 -1.15 21.04
N GLU A 180 -8.98 -0.45 20.06
CA GLU A 180 -10.19 -0.86 19.38
C GLU A 180 -9.94 -1.83 18.22
N TRP A 181 -8.90 -1.58 17.39
CA TRP A 181 -8.77 -2.23 16.09
C TRP A 181 -7.53 -3.13 15.94
N HIS A 182 -6.45 -2.88 16.70
CA HIS A 182 -5.21 -3.64 16.51
C HIS A 182 -5.40 -5.13 16.81
N GLY A 183 -5.03 -5.99 15.86
CA GLY A 183 -5.20 -7.44 15.97
C GLY A 183 -6.62 -7.96 15.70
N ARG A 184 -7.59 -7.09 15.45
CA ARG A 184 -8.97 -7.49 15.09
C ARG A 184 -9.03 -8.18 13.72
N ALA A 185 -10.21 -8.74 13.42
CA ALA A 185 -10.48 -9.49 12.20
C ALA A 185 -9.44 -10.62 11.94
N ASN A 186 -9.16 -11.42 12.96
CA ASN A 186 -8.18 -12.51 12.91
C ASN A 186 -6.74 -12.02 12.59
N GLY A 187 -6.37 -10.83 13.08
CA GLY A 187 -5.05 -10.24 12.84
C GLY A 187 -4.90 -9.59 11.46
N LEU A 188 -6.01 -9.35 10.75
CA LEU A 188 -5.97 -8.63 9.47
C LEU A 188 -5.78 -7.13 9.66
N LEU A 189 -6.18 -6.57 10.80
CA LEU A 189 -6.12 -5.14 11.09
C LEU A 189 -4.97 -4.80 12.01
N SER A 190 -4.19 -3.80 11.66
CA SER A 190 -3.10 -3.27 12.47
C SER A 190 -3.12 -1.75 12.48
N VAL A 191 -2.83 -1.16 13.64
CA VAL A 191 -2.70 0.29 13.75
C VAL A 191 -1.26 0.71 13.50
N ALA A 192 -1.08 1.83 12.78
CA ALA A 192 0.18 2.51 12.56
C ALA A 192 0.18 3.90 13.19
N VAL A 193 1.36 4.42 13.54
CA VAL A 193 1.57 5.81 13.94
C VAL A 193 1.94 6.62 12.70
N GLN A 194 1.14 7.65 12.38
CA GLN A 194 1.16 8.28 11.06
C GLN A 194 1.33 9.81 11.14
N PRO A 195 2.50 10.34 11.58
CA PRO A 195 2.80 11.76 11.34
C PRO A 195 2.86 11.96 9.82
N ARG A 196 2.02 12.87 9.28
CA ARG A 196 1.85 12.99 7.82
C ARG A 196 3.19 13.24 7.12
N PHE A 197 3.90 14.27 7.54
CA PHE A 197 5.27 14.60 7.11
C PHE A 197 5.83 15.75 7.97
N ALA A 198 7.12 15.98 7.89
CA ALA A 198 7.81 17.00 8.70
C ALA A 198 7.26 18.43 8.53
N VAL A 199 6.58 18.72 7.41
CA VAL A 199 5.99 20.05 7.14
C VAL A 199 4.76 20.31 7.99
N SER A 200 3.93 19.30 8.24
CA SER A 200 2.63 19.47 8.93
C SER A 200 2.65 19.09 10.42
N CYS A 201 3.82 18.74 10.94
CA CYS A 201 3.97 18.31 12.33
C CYS A 201 5.00 19.18 13.05
N THR A 202 4.73 19.49 14.32
CA THR A 202 5.74 20.10 15.20
C THR A 202 6.80 19.07 15.62
N ASP A 203 8.00 19.53 15.96
CA ASP A 203 9.08 18.68 16.50
C ASP A 203 8.61 17.87 17.73
N ALA A 204 7.84 18.52 18.60
CA ALA A 204 7.28 17.88 19.79
C ALA A 204 6.35 16.69 19.44
N LEU A 205 5.45 16.88 18.47
CA LEU A 205 4.58 15.79 17.99
C LEU A 205 5.39 14.65 17.36
N MET A 206 6.37 14.97 16.51
CA MET A 206 7.20 13.96 15.84
C MET A 206 7.95 13.07 16.84
N ARG A 207 8.59 13.66 17.88
CA ARG A 207 9.28 12.90 18.93
C ARG A 207 8.32 12.01 19.71
N ARG A 208 7.17 12.54 20.09
CA ARG A 208 6.16 11.77 20.85
C ARG A 208 5.51 10.67 20.01
N ALA A 209 5.36 10.90 18.71
CA ALA A 209 4.91 9.87 17.77
C ALA A 209 5.93 8.72 17.71
N ALA A 210 7.24 9.03 17.67
CA ALA A 210 8.30 8.03 17.72
C ALA A 210 8.30 7.23 19.04
N GLU A 211 8.10 7.90 20.17
CA GLU A 211 7.97 7.26 21.49
C GLU A 211 6.76 6.32 21.52
N LEU A 212 5.59 6.81 21.11
CA LEU A 212 4.37 6.00 21.06
C LEU A 212 4.52 4.75 20.18
N ALA A 213 5.15 4.90 19.03
CA ALA A 213 5.38 3.78 18.12
C ALA A 213 6.30 2.70 18.75
N ARG A 214 7.35 3.12 19.46
CA ARG A 214 8.23 2.19 20.20
C ARG A 214 7.51 1.49 21.33
N ASP A 215 6.77 2.24 22.16
CA ASP A 215 6.08 1.72 23.34
C ASP A 215 5.03 0.67 22.98
N LEU A 216 4.33 0.86 21.86
CA LEU A 216 3.30 -0.05 21.39
C LEU A 216 3.78 -1.04 20.30
N GLY A 217 5.05 -0.96 19.86
CA GLY A 217 5.60 -1.81 18.80
C GLY A 217 4.93 -1.61 17.45
N LEU A 218 4.44 -0.41 17.15
CA LEU A 218 3.67 -0.10 15.94
C LEU A 218 4.56 0.24 14.74
N VAL A 219 4.00 0.08 13.55
CA VAL A 219 4.58 0.62 12.31
C VAL A 219 4.49 2.14 12.35
N VAL A 220 5.56 2.80 11.92
CA VAL A 220 5.57 4.24 11.60
C VAL A 220 5.43 4.42 10.11
N HIS A 221 4.55 5.31 9.70
CA HIS A 221 4.38 5.68 8.30
C HIS A 221 4.35 7.18 8.12
N THR A 222 5.15 7.72 7.18
CA THR A 222 5.25 9.16 6.91
C THR A 222 5.74 9.40 5.48
N HIS A 223 5.56 10.64 4.97
CA HIS A 223 6.16 11.07 3.71
C HIS A 223 7.51 11.74 3.99
N ALA A 224 8.46 11.57 3.09
CA ALA A 224 9.76 12.22 3.22
C ALA A 224 10.45 12.43 1.87
N SER A 225 11.06 13.59 1.70
CA SER A 225 11.90 13.95 0.55
C SER A 225 11.19 13.73 -0.80
N GLU A 226 9.90 14.05 -0.84
CA GLU A 226 9.08 13.88 -2.04
C GLU A 226 9.32 15.02 -3.04
N ASN A 227 9.29 16.28 -2.57
CA ASN A 227 9.37 17.47 -3.42
C ASN A 227 10.47 18.42 -2.93
N ARG A 228 11.10 19.16 -3.85
CA ARG A 228 12.18 20.13 -3.51
C ARG A 228 11.72 21.23 -2.57
N ALA A 229 10.51 21.73 -2.74
CA ALA A 229 9.97 22.79 -1.88
C ALA A 229 9.73 22.28 -0.45
N GLU A 230 9.25 21.03 -0.31
CA GLU A 230 9.15 20.32 0.97
C GLU A 230 10.52 20.20 1.64
N CYS A 231 11.52 19.65 0.94
CA CYS A 231 12.88 19.46 1.48
C CYS A 231 13.47 20.80 1.96
N ALA A 232 13.36 21.86 1.12
CA ALA A 232 13.88 23.18 1.47
C ALA A 232 13.13 23.81 2.67
N LEU A 233 11.83 23.52 2.83
CA LEU A 233 11.06 24.01 3.98
C LEU A 233 11.51 23.31 5.27
N VAL A 234 11.67 22.00 5.24
CA VAL A 234 12.13 21.22 6.40
C VAL A 234 13.52 21.66 6.82
N GLU A 235 14.47 21.80 5.86
CA GLU A 235 15.84 22.22 6.15
C GLU A 235 15.89 23.63 6.75
N ARG A 236 15.11 24.59 6.22
CA ARG A 236 15.00 25.94 6.81
C ARG A 236 14.47 25.95 8.23
N ARG A 237 13.52 25.07 8.56
CA ARG A 237 12.87 25.01 9.89
C ARG A 237 13.69 24.27 10.92
N THR A 238 14.40 23.21 10.51
CA THR A 238 15.06 22.27 11.41
C THR A 238 16.60 22.38 11.39
N GLY A 239 17.17 22.98 10.35
CA GLY A 239 18.59 22.98 10.10
C GLY A 239 19.14 21.63 9.57
N LEU A 240 18.27 20.66 9.28
CA LEU A 240 18.63 19.31 8.85
C LEU A 240 17.94 18.94 7.53
N PRO A 241 18.60 18.17 6.64
CA PRO A 241 17.92 17.50 5.53
C PRO A 241 16.77 16.63 6.03
N ASN A 242 15.74 16.43 5.20
CA ASN A 242 14.48 15.84 5.61
C ASN A 242 14.63 14.46 6.29
N ILE A 243 15.35 13.52 5.68
CA ILE A 243 15.54 12.17 6.23
C ILE A 243 16.41 12.20 7.49
N ALA A 244 17.45 13.05 7.52
CA ALA A 244 18.27 13.25 8.73
C ALA A 244 17.45 13.85 9.89
N TYR A 245 16.50 14.73 9.60
CA TYR A 245 15.56 15.24 10.61
C TYR A 245 14.67 14.12 11.17
N LEU A 246 14.13 13.22 10.32
CA LEU A 246 13.34 12.09 10.79
C LEU A 246 14.15 11.16 11.73
N ASP A 247 15.43 10.97 11.45
CA ASP A 247 16.32 10.23 12.37
C ASP A 247 16.52 10.98 13.69
N ALA A 248 16.78 12.27 13.65
CA ALA A 248 17.01 13.11 14.83
C ALA A 248 15.78 13.15 15.78
N VAL A 249 14.58 13.00 15.27
CA VAL A 249 13.35 12.90 16.09
C VAL A 249 13.02 11.45 16.47
N GLY A 250 13.80 10.46 16.02
CA GLY A 250 13.69 9.05 16.41
C GLY A 250 12.61 8.26 15.65
N LEU A 251 12.18 8.73 14.48
CA LEU A 251 11.14 8.06 13.66
C LEU A 251 11.70 6.98 12.74
N LEU A 252 13.01 7.02 12.38
CA LEU A 252 13.59 5.97 11.54
C LEU A 252 13.82 4.68 12.32
N GLY A 253 13.57 3.55 11.69
CA GLY A 253 13.75 2.24 12.29
C GLY A 253 13.24 1.08 11.43
N PRO A 254 13.42 -0.18 11.87
CA PRO A 254 13.06 -1.37 11.09
C PRO A 254 11.55 -1.55 10.89
N ARG A 255 10.72 -0.86 11.66
CA ARG A 255 9.27 -0.82 11.52
C ARG A 255 8.77 0.49 10.92
N THR A 256 9.65 1.26 10.27
CA THR A 256 9.29 2.50 9.60
C THR A 256 9.28 2.31 8.09
N CYS A 257 8.24 2.80 7.46
CA CYS A 257 8.11 2.93 6.00
C CYS A 257 7.90 4.42 5.66
N ILE A 258 8.85 5.01 4.94
CA ILE A 258 8.70 6.37 4.40
C ILE A 258 8.23 6.30 2.95
N ALA A 259 7.28 7.16 2.56
CA ALA A 259 6.86 7.27 1.17
C ALA A 259 7.77 8.22 0.38
N HIS A 260 7.92 7.93 -0.92
CA HIS A 260 8.57 8.71 -1.98
C HIS A 260 10.10 8.69 -1.99
N ALA A 261 10.79 9.36 -1.07
CA ALA A 261 12.26 9.48 -1.05
C ALA A 261 12.88 9.91 -2.41
N VAL A 262 12.19 10.77 -3.18
CA VAL A 262 12.59 11.21 -4.54
C VAL A 262 13.90 11.98 -4.52
N HIS A 263 14.06 12.84 -3.50
CA HIS A 263 15.21 13.72 -3.32
C HIS A 263 16.21 13.20 -2.26
N ALA A 264 16.16 11.91 -1.94
CA ALA A 264 17.18 11.27 -1.10
C ALA A 264 18.53 11.20 -1.82
N GLY A 265 19.62 11.42 -1.09
CA GLY A 265 21.00 11.35 -1.56
C GLY A 265 21.83 10.28 -0.84
N GLU A 266 23.12 10.15 -1.18
CA GLU A 266 24.02 9.14 -0.59
C GLU A 266 24.03 9.09 0.95
N PRO A 267 24.07 10.23 1.69
CA PRO A 267 23.98 10.20 3.14
C PRO A 267 22.66 9.60 3.64
N ASP A 268 21.55 9.88 2.93
CA ASP A 268 20.24 9.35 3.29
C ASP A 268 20.15 7.85 3.03
N PHE A 269 20.76 7.34 1.94
CA PHE A 269 20.78 5.91 1.63
C PHE A 269 21.48 5.11 2.73
N ALA A 270 22.64 5.58 3.18
CA ALA A 270 23.40 4.94 4.26
C ALA A 270 22.57 4.93 5.57
N LEU A 271 21.94 6.06 5.90
CA LEU A 271 21.15 6.22 7.11
C LEU A 271 19.90 5.31 7.09
N LEU A 272 19.16 5.28 5.99
CA LEU A 272 18.00 4.41 5.83
C LEU A 272 18.36 2.93 5.94
N ALA A 273 19.49 2.52 5.33
CA ALA A 273 19.99 1.15 5.41
C ALA A 273 20.41 0.78 6.84
N GLU A 274 21.17 1.66 7.54
CA GLU A 274 21.59 1.46 8.92
C GLU A 274 20.42 1.31 9.88
N ARG A 275 19.39 2.16 9.74
CA ARG A 275 18.17 2.12 10.54
C ARG A 275 17.23 0.99 10.14
N GLY A 276 17.44 0.35 8.99
CA GLY A 276 16.56 -0.67 8.44
C GLY A 276 15.20 -0.11 8.02
N THR A 277 15.11 1.18 7.71
CA THR A 277 13.89 1.85 7.27
C THR A 277 13.55 1.45 5.83
N ALA A 278 12.27 1.20 5.57
CA ALA A 278 11.78 0.89 4.23
C ALA A 278 11.34 2.17 3.49
N VAL A 279 11.40 2.11 2.15
CA VAL A 279 10.90 3.17 1.27
C VAL A 279 9.75 2.61 0.42
N ALA A 280 8.61 3.29 0.40
CA ALA A 280 7.53 3.05 -0.55
C ALA A 280 7.71 3.95 -1.78
N HIS A 281 8.07 3.33 -2.90
CA HIS A 281 8.22 4.01 -4.18
C HIS A 281 6.86 4.15 -4.86
N CYS A 282 6.48 5.39 -5.22
CA CYS A 282 5.19 5.75 -5.80
C CYS A 282 5.37 6.43 -7.16
N PRO A 283 5.78 5.68 -8.21
CA PRO A 283 6.24 6.29 -9.46
C PRO A 283 5.19 7.14 -10.17
N SER A 284 3.93 6.70 -10.23
CA SER A 284 2.85 7.46 -10.90
C SER A 284 2.61 8.81 -10.23
N SER A 285 2.51 8.83 -8.91
CA SER A 285 2.31 10.05 -8.12
C SER A 285 3.49 11.01 -8.26
N ASN A 286 4.71 10.50 -8.08
CA ASN A 286 5.93 11.28 -8.20
C ASN A 286 6.06 12.00 -9.55
N LEU A 287 5.63 11.34 -10.63
CA LEU A 287 5.62 11.94 -11.97
C LEU A 287 4.50 12.96 -12.14
N LYS A 288 3.28 12.63 -11.70
CA LYS A 288 2.12 13.50 -11.89
C LYS A 288 2.25 14.81 -11.11
N LEU A 289 2.83 14.76 -9.90
CA LEU A 289 3.08 15.94 -9.07
C LEU A 289 4.42 16.64 -9.38
N ALA A 290 5.08 16.27 -10.49
CA ALA A 290 6.37 16.80 -10.90
C ALA A 290 7.47 16.69 -9.80
N SER A 291 7.32 15.76 -8.87
CA SER A 291 8.27 15.53 -7.78
C SER A 291 9.62 14.99 -8.32
N GLY A 292 9.58 14.09 -9.32
CA GLY A 292 10.77 13.55 -9.96
C GLY A 292 10.83 12.02 -9.95
N VAL A 293 12.03 11.46 -10.14
CA VAL A 293 12.28 10.01 -10.18
C VAL A 293 13.08 9.60 -8.95
N CYS A 294 12.49 8.73 -8.12
CA CYS A 294 13.14 8.16 -6.94
C CYS A 294 14.38 7.34 -7.33
N PRO A 295 15.50 7.46 -6.60
CA PRO A 295 16.77 6.75 -6.87
C PRO A 295 16.71 5.29 -6.42
N VAL A 296 15.75 4.50 -6.93
CA VAL A 296 15.52 3.10 -6.52
C VAL A 296 16.76 2.22 -6.68
N PRO A 297 17.52 2.26 -7.80
CA PRO A 297 18.72 1.44 -7.92
C PRO A 297 19.79 1.74 -6.86
N GLU A 298 19.97 3.00 -6.50
CA GLU A 298 20.93 3.44 -5.48
C GLU A 298 20.50 3.02 -4.08
N LEU A 299 19.23 3.24 -3.74
CA LEU A 299 18.63 2.79 -2.48
C LEU A 299 18.84 1.28 -2.29
N ARG A 300 18.53 0.48 -3.31
CA ARG A 300 18.68 -0.98 -3.25
C ARG A 300 20.14 -1.41 -3.14
N ARG A 301 21.08 -0.76 -3.87
CA ARG A 301 22.53 -1.01 -3.73
C ARG A 301 23.05 -0.70 -2.33
N ALA A 302 22.50 0.31 -1.68
CA ALA A 302 22.84 0.63 -0.29
C ALA A 302 22.20 -0.34 0.73
N GLY A 303 21.37 -1.29 0.29
CA GLY A 303 20.67 -2.25 1.17
C GLY A 303 19.36 -1.76 1.75
N VAL A 304 18.82 -0.63 1.27
CA VAL A 304 17.50 -0.14 1.67
C VAL A 304 16.42 -1.03 1.08
N ARG A 305 15.44 -1.43 1.90
CA ARG A 305 14.25 -2.13 1.43
C ARG A 305 13.34 -1.16 0.69
N VAL A 306 13.02 -1.47 -0.56
CA VAL A 306 12.13 -0.64 -1.37
C VAL A 306 10.90 -1.46 -1.76
N ALA A 307 9.73 -0.94 -1.40
CA ALA A 307 8.42 -1.49 -1.75
C ALA A 307 7.71 -0.59 -2.78
N LEU A 308 6.59 -1.04 -3.35
CA LEU A 308 5.76 -0.23 -4.23
C LEU A 308 4.51 0.27 -3.51
N GLY A 309 4.08 1.48 -3.85
CA GLY A 309 2.83 2.08 -3.46
C GLY A 309 2.20 2.83 -4.63
N SER A 310 0.87 2.87 -4.70
CA SER A 310 0.16 3.67 -5.70
C SER A 310 -0.02 5.12 -5.28
N ASP A 311 0.15 5.42 -3.99
CA ASP A 311 -0.31 6.68 -3.41
C ASP A 311 -1.83 6.88 -3.55
N GLY A 312 -2.36 8.07 -3.28
CA GLY A 312 -3.77 8.37 -3.35
C GLY A 312 -4.32 8.41 -4.78
N ALA A 313 -5.59 8.04 -4.93
CA ALA A 313 -6.26 8.16 -6.23
C ALA A 313 -6.43 9.62 -6.70
N ALA A 314 -6.23 10.59 -5.84
CA ALA A 314 -6.20 12.02 -6.18
C ALA A 314 -4.98 12.38 -7.04
N CYS A 315 -3.81 11.81 -6.74
CA CYS A 315 -2.57 12.04 -7.50
C CYS A 315 -2.32 10.99 -8.58
N ASN A 316 -2.66 9.73 -8.36
CA ASN A 316 -2.40 8.63 -9.30
C ASN A 316 -3.56 8.36 -10.28
N ASN A 317 -4.80 8.59 -9.85
CA ASN A 317 -6.06 8.20 -10.48
C ASN A 317 -6.41 6.72 -10.42
N LEU A 318 -5.45 5.80 -10.28
CA LEU A 318 -5.66 4.34 -10.17
C LEU A 318 -4.90 3.77 -8.97
N LEU A 319 -5.49 2.79 -8.30
CA LEU A 319 -4.82 1.99 -7.26
C LEU A 319 -4.39 0.65 -7.88
N ASP A 320 -3.54 0.72 -8.93
CA ASP A 320 -3.21 -0.41 -9.78
C ASP A 320 -1.70 -0.76 -9.67
N PRO A 321 -1.35 -1.89 -9.01
CA PRO A 321 0.04 -2.29 -8.84
C PRO A 321 0.75 -2.61 -10.16
N PHE A 322 0.04 -3.02 -11.21
CA PHE A 322 0.66 -3.30 -12.51
C PHE A 322 1.22 -2.03 -13.15
N ARG A 323 0.50 -0.93 -13.04
CA ARG A 323 0.98 0.37 -13.53
C ARG A 323 2.22 0.82 -12.76
N GLU A 324 2.23 0.66 -11.45
CA GLU A 324 3.38 1.00 -10.62
C GLU A 324 4.58 0.10 -10.94
N MET A 325 4.37 -1.20 -11.15
CA MET A 325 5.42 -2.13 -11.57
C MET A 325 6.02 -1.74 -12.93
N LEU A 326 5.19 -1.41 -13.91
CA LEU A 326 5.65 -0.97 -15.23
C LEU A 326 6.53 0.28 -15.12
N LEU A 327 6.07 1.29 -14.41
CA LEU A 327 6.82 2.54 -14.24
C LEU A 327 8.11 2.32 -13.43
N ALA A 328 8.07 1.55 -12.35
CA ALA A 328 9.26 1.22 -11.57
C ALA A 328 10.33 0.49 -12.40
N ALA A 329 9.93 -0.37 -13.34
CA ALA A 329 10.85 -1.05 -14.25
C ALA A 329 11.45 -0.13 -15.31
N LEU A 330 10.71 0.88 -15.79
CA LEU A 330 11.11 1.73 -16.91
C LEU A 330 11.88 2.99 -16.47
N LEU A 331 11.48 3.63 -15.38
CA LEU A 331 12.02 4.93 -14.94
C LEU A 331 13.53 4.93 -14.65
N PRO A 332 14.14 3.88 -14.07
CA PRO A 332 15.58 3.86 -13.88
C PRO A 332 16.36 4.06 -15.18
N ARG A 333 15.87 3.51 -16.29
CA ARG A 333 16.51 3.68 -17.62
C ARG A 333 16.44 5.10 -18.15
N ALA A 334 15.40 5.86 -17.81
CA ALA A 334 15.29 7.25 -18.18
C ALA A 334 16.27 8.15 -17.41
N ARG A 335 16.56 7.80 -16.15
CA ARG A 335 17.51 8.52 -15.29
C ARG A 335 18.94 8.02 -15.46
N TYR A 336 19.13 6.72 -15.64
CA TYR A 336 20.40 6.00 -15.71
C TYR A 336 20.40 5.01 -16.88
N PRO A 337 20.75 5.42 -18.10
CA PRO A 337 20.60 4.58 -19.30
C PRO A 337 21.28 3.21 -19.23
N ALA A 338 22.37 3.10 -18.48
CA ALA A 338 23.10 1.83 -18.28
C ALA A 338 22.50 0.93 -17.20
N GLU A 339 21.60 1.46 -16.37
CA GLU A 339 21.00 0.72 -15.27
C GLU A 339 19.58 0.24 -15.60
N HIS A 340 19.18 -0.85 -15.02
CA HIS A 340 17.84 -1.35 -15.10
C HIS A 340 17.42 -1.97 -13.76
N LEU A 341 16.13 -1.96 -13.51
CA LEU A 341 15.51 -2.70 -12.41
C LEU A 341 14.87 -3.95 -13.01
N PRO A 342 15.41 -5.15 -12.75
CA PRO A 342 14.84 -6.39 -13.30
C PRO A 342 13.39 -6.60 -12.90
N ALA A 343 12.55 -7.14 -13.79
CA ALA A 343 11.15 -7.42 -13.52
C ALA A 343 10.95 -8.31 -12.26
N PHE A 344 11.85 -9.26 -12.03
CA PHE A 344 11.88 -10.06 -10.81
C PHE A 344 11.99 -9.21 -9.54
N ASP A 345 12.88 -8.23 -9.52
CA ASP A 345 13.05 -7.32 -8.36
C ASP A 345 11.83 -6.43 -8.19
N VAL A 346 11.24 -5.94 -9.28
CA VAL A 346 10.00 -5.16 -9.26
C VAL A 346 8.84 -5.97 -8.63
N LEU A 347 8.70 -7.25 -9.00
CA LEU A 347 7.70 -8.12 -8.39
C LEU A 347 7.96 -8.33 -6.89
N ARG A 348 9.22 -8.45 -6.49
CA ARG A 348 9.56 -8.53 -5.06
C ARG A 348 9.18 -7.28 -4.31
N MET A 349 9.41 -6.09 -4.90
CA MET A 349 8.98 -4.80 -4.33
C MET A 349 7.46 -4.75 -4.16
N ALA A 350 6.71 -5.27 -5.14
CA ALA A 350 5.24 -5.33 -5.10
C ALA A 350 4.66 -6.41 -4.18
N THR A 351 5.48 -7.32 -3.63
CA THR A 351 5.03 -8.49 -2.86
C THR A 351 5.80 -8.64 -1.56
N ARG A 352 6.91 -9.42 -1.56
CA ARG A 352 7.69 -9.79 -0.37
C ARG A 352 8.31 -8.60 0.35
N GLU A 353 8.89 -7.66 -0.39
CA GLU A 353 9.48 -6.45 0.19
C GLU A 353 8.39 -5.51 0.70
N GLY A 354 7.24 -5.43 -0.01
CA GLY A 354 6.04 -4.76 0.48
C GLY A 354 5.54 -5.33 1.81
N ALA A 355 5.39 -6.65 1.92
CA ALA A 355 4.98 -7.30 3.17
C ALA A 355 5.96 -7.02 4.32
N SER A 356 7.27 -7.00 4.02
CA SER A 356 8.31 -6.62 4.99
C SER A 356 8.24 -5.14 5.40
N ALA A 357 7.92 -4.23 4.46
CA ALA A 357 7.75 -2.80 4.77
C ALA A 357 6.57 -2.53 5.71
N LEU A 358 5.51 -3.33 5.60
CA LEU A 358 4.36 -3.30 6.50
C LEU A 358 4.62 -4.04 7.84
N ALA A 359 5.82 -4.55 8.05
CA ALA A 359 6.19 -5.37 9.22
C ALA A 359 5.23 -6.55 9.45
N LEU A 360 4.70 -7.15 8.39
CA LEU A 360 3.80 -8.30 8.48
C LEU A 360 4.57 -9.53 8.98
N GLU A 361 4.06 -10.16 10.02
CA GLU A 361 4.72 -11.29 10.68
C GLU A 361 4.68 -12.59 9.86
N GLY A 362 5.69 -13.44 10.06
CA GLY A 362 5.82 -14.78 9.50
C GLY A 362 6.59 -14.82 8.18
N PRO A 363 6.79 -16.03 7.63
CA PRO A 363 7.51 -16.20 6.37
C PRO A 363 6.85 -15.44 5.23
N ALA A 364 7.66 -14.78 4.39
CA ALA A 364 7.18 -14.11 3.19
C ALA A 364 7.28 -15.04 1.98
N GLY A 365 6.31 -14.95 1.06
CA GLY A 365 6.28 -15.73 -0.17
C GLY A 365 5.50 -17.04 -0.07
N LEU A 366 5.69 -17.94 -1.06
CA LEU A 366 5.00 -19.23 -1.12
C LEU A 366 5.84 -20.30 -0.40
N THR A 367 5.78 -20.32 0.92
CA THR A 367 6.45 -21.32 1.76
C THR A 367 5.50 -21.86 2.81
N ALA A 368 5.76 -23.08 3.30
CA ALA A 368 4.96 -23.63 4.39
C ALA A 368 5.03 -22.74 5.63
N GLY A 369 3.88 -22.50 6.26
CA GLY A 369 3.72 -21.59 7.38
C GLY A 369 3.50 -20.11 6.99
N ALA A 370 3.77 -19.72 5.74
CA ALA A 370 3.46 -18.38 5.24
C ALA A 370 1.95 -18.11 5.24
N ARG A 371 1.57 -16.83 5.27
CA ARG A 371 0.18 -16.46 5.07
C ARG A 371 -0.33 -16.90 3.70
N ALA A 372 -1.56 -17.33 3.64
CA ALA A 372 -2.24 -17.62 2.38
C ALA A 372 -2.86 -16.33 1.80
N ASP A 373 -2.01 -15.32 1.60
CA ASP A 373 -2.31 -14.07 0.91
C ASP A 373 -1.74 -14.19 -0.50
N LEU A 374 -2.60 -14.42 -1.51
CA LEU A 374 -2.20 -14.87 -2.84
C LEU A 374 -2.90 -14.09 -3.94
N THR A 375 -2.18 -13.86 -5.03
CA THR A 375 -2.75 -13.38 -6.31
C THR A 375 -2.65 -14.50 -7.34
N ILE A 376 -3.75 -14.77 -8.01
CA ILE A 376 -3.82 -15.74 -9.11
C ILE A 376 -3.98 -14.97 -10.41
N LEU A 377 -2.99 -15.08 -11.31
CA LEU A 377 -2.96 -14.43 -12.60
C LEU A 377 -3.26 -15.43 -13.72
N ASP A 378 -4.03 -14.98 -14.68
CA ASP A 378 -4.36 -15.73 -15.89
C ASP A 378 -3.60 -15.12 -17.07
N PRO A 379 -2.52 -15.77 -17.55
CA PRO A 379 -1.72 -15.25 -18.66
C PRO A 379 -2.45 -15.31 -20.00
N GLU A 380 -3.46 -16.16 -20.15
CA GLU A 380 -4.22 -16.26 -21.41
C GLU A 380 -5.26 -15.13 -21.59
N THR A 381 -5.45 -14.31 -20.56
CA THR A 381 -6.35 -13.15 -20.63
C THR A 381 -5.63 -11.94 -21.20
N GLY A 382 -6.29 -11.26 -22.14
CA GLY A 382 -5.75 -10.04 -22.76
C GLY A 382 -4.72 -10.37 -23.86
N TRP A 383 -3.58 -9.68 -23.81
CA TRP A 383 -2.51 -9.77 -24.81
C TRP A 383 -1.24 -10.45 -24.28
N SER A 384 -1.32 -11.10 -23.13
CA SER A 384 -0.22 -11.87 -22.54
C SER A 384 -0.07 -13.20 -23.27
N LEU A 385 1.13 -13.79 -23.17
CA LEU A 385 1.42 -15.09 -23.78
C LEU A 385 1.13 -16.22 -22.77
N PRO A 386 0.78 -17.45 -23.25
CA PRO A 386 0.59 -18.62 -22.42
C PRO A 386 1.80 -18.93 -21.52
N ASP A 387 1.56 -19.69 -20.45
CA ASP A 387 2.56 -20.06 -19.45
C ASP A 387 3.78 -20.82 -20.01
N ASP A 388 3.59 -21.62 -21.04
CA ASP A 388 4.63 -22.44 -21.66
C ASP A 388 5.57 -21.65 -22.59
N TRP A 389 5.22 -20.39 -22.92
CA TRP A 389 6.02 -19.57 -23.84
C TRP A 389 7.31 -19.05 -23.23
N SER A 390 7.34 -18.78 -21.94
CA SER A 390 8.48 -18.17 -21.27
C SER A 390 9.02 -19.02 -20.11
N ALA A 391 10.33 -19.14 -20.05
CA ALA A 391 10.99 -19.77 -18.90
C ALA A 391 10.80 -18.96 -17.61
N GLU A 392 10.73 -17.61 -17.73
CA GLU A 392 10.55 -16.68 -16.63
C GLU A 392 9.35 -15.76 -16.88
N PRO A 393 8.27 -15.85 -16.09
CA PRO A 393 7.04 -15.07 -16.32
C PRO A 393 7.14 -13.61 -15.85
N TYR A 394 8.20 -13.22 -15.16
CA TYR A 394 8.31 -11.93 -14.47
C TYR A 394 8.18 -10.74 -15.41
N GLY A 395 8.79 -10.82 -16.60
CA GLY A 395 8.67 -9.78 -17.61
C GLY A 395 7.23 -9.60 -18.09
N SER A 396 6.50 -10.70 -18.31
CA SER A 396 5.09 -10.64 -18.71
C SER A 396 4.25 -9.93 -17.65
N ILE A 397 4.46 -10.24 -16.36
CA ILE A 397 3.71 -9.63 -15.26
C ILE A 397 4.01 -8.13 -15.17
N ALA A 398 5.29 -7.74 -15.24
CA ALA A 398 5.67 -6.34 -15.05
C ALA A 398 5.39 -5.43 -16.25
N TYR A 399 5.42 -5.96 -17.48
CA TYR A 399 5.35 -5.15 -18.72
C TYR A 399 4.07 -5.33 -19.53
N SER A 400 3.41 -6.49 -19.45
CA SER A 400 2.33 -6.85 -20.37
C SER A 400 0.98 -7.11 -19.70
N MET A 401 0.99 -7.49 -18.41
CA MET A 401 -0.24 -7.75 -17.67
C MET A 401 -0.84 -6.49 -17.04
N GLY A 402 -2.10 -6.61 -16.65
CA GLY A 402 -2.85 -5.60 -15.94
C GLY A 402 -3.93 -6.25 -15.07
N ARG A 403 -4.77 -5.45 -14.45
CA ARG A 403 -5.89 -5.89 -13.61
C ARG A 403 -6.76 -6.97 -14.27
N GLY A 404 -6.97 -6.90 -15.59
CA GLY A 404 -7.74 -7.88 -16.35
C GLY A 404 -7.18 -9.30 -16.26
N ASN A 405 -5.89 -9.47 -15.96
CA ASN A 405 -5.24 -10.77 -15.79
C ASN A 405 -5.45 -11.36 -14.39
N VAL A 406 -5.98 -10.62 -13.41
CA VAL A 406 -6.24 -11.15 -12.06
C VAL A 406 -7.46 -12.07 -12.12
N ALA A 407 -7.25 -13.36 -11.97
CA ALA A 407 -8.31 -14.37 -11.89
C ALA A 407 -8.95 -14.43 -10.50
N ALA A 408 -8.13 -14.36 -9.45
CA ALA A 408 -8.60 -14.32 -8.07
C ALA A 408 -7.57 -13.67 -7.14
N THR A 409 -8.10 -13.11 -6.03
CA THR A 409 -7.31 -12.59 -4.90
C THR A 409 -7.75 -13.30 -3.64
N VAL A 410 -6.80 -13.85 -2.91
CA VAL A 410 -7.00 -14.61 -1.67
C VAL A 410 -6.32 -13.87 -0.54
N VAL A 411 -7.02 -13.63 0.57
CA VAL A 411 -6.45 -13.05 1.80
C VAL A 411 -6.80 -13.96 2.97
N ASP A 412 -5.80 -14.31 3.75
CA ASP A 412 -5.92 -15.19 4.92
C ASP A 412 -6.63 -16.53 4.57
N GLY A 413 -6.32 -17.06 3.37
CA GLY A 413 -6.91 -18.30 2.87
C GLY A 413 -8.38 -18.18 2.41
N VAL A 414 -8.92 -16.98 2.31
CA VAL A 414 -10.31 -16.71 1.85
C VAL A 414 -10.28 -15.96 0.53
N VAL A 415 -11.06 -16.43 -0.46
CA VAL A 415 -11.21 -15.73 -1.73
C VAL A 415 -11.94 -14.42 -1.51
N ARG A 416 -11.27 -13.30 -1.78
CA ARG A 416 -11.82 -11.93 -1.61
C ARG A 416 -12.18 -11.27 -2.94
N TYR A 417 -11.67 -11.78 -4.04
CA TYR A 417 -12.07 -11.38 -5.39
C TYR A 417 -11.96 -12.56 -6.32
N ARG A 418 -12.92 -12.68 -7.26
CA ARG A 418 -12.89 -13.62 -8.37
C ARG A 418 -13.43 -12.93 -9.61
N ARG A 419 -12.66 -12.93 -10.70
CA ARG A 419 -13.04 -12.26 -11.95
C ARG A 419 -14.34 -12.80 -12.53
N GLU A 420 -14.53 -14.12 -12.48
CA GLU A 420 -15.72 -14.82 -13.01
C GLU A 420 -16.95 -14.68 -12.13
N ASP A 421 -16.78 -14.27 -10.89
CA ASP A 421 -17.88 -14.08 -9.94
C ASP A 421 -17.71 -12.75 -9.16
N PRO A 422 -18.19 -11.64 -9.73
CA PRO A 422 -18.08 -10.32 -9.09
C PRO A 422 -18.86 -10.21 -7.76
N SER A 423 -19.70 -11.17 -7.41
CA SER A 423 -20.38 -11.20 -6.10
C SER A 423 -19.42 -11.58 -4.96
N VAL A 424 -18.33 -12.31 -5.29
CA VAL A 424 -17.27 -12.61 -4.34
C VAL A 424 -16.51 -11.30 -4.03
N GLY A 425 -16.53 -10.92 -2.78
CA GLY A 425 -15.89 -9.68 -2.33
C GLY A 425 -16.76 -8.42 -2.41
N GLY A 426 -18.01 -8.50 -2.85
CA GLY A 426 -19.14 -7.53 -2.98
C GLY A 426 -19.07 -6.13 -2.38
N LEU A 427 -17.88 -5.56 -2.24
CA LEU A 427 -17.61 -4.33 -1.49
C LEU A 427 -17.60 -3.07 -2.34
N LYS A 428 -17.55 -3.21 -3.67
CA LYS A 428 -17.63 -2.03 -4.53
C LYS A 428 -19.00 -1.38 -4.31
N PRO A 429 -19.05 -0.14 -3.81
CA PRO A 429 -20.30 0.54 -3.61
C PRO A 429 -21.08 0.66 -4.94
N PRO A 430 -22.40 0.59 -4.92
CA PRO A 430 -23.23 0.87 -6.10
C PRO A 430 -22.90 2.24 -6.70
N ALA A 431 -23.05 2.36 -8.02
CA ALA A 431 -22.71 3.59 -8.72
C ALA A 431 -23.50 4.82 -8.21
N ASP A 432 -24.73 4.62 -7.78
CA ASP A 432 -25.56 5.71 -7.23
C ASP A 432 -25.07 6.18 -5.86
N GLU A 433 -24.62 5.26 -5.02
CA GLU A 433 -23.99 5.55 -3.74
C GLU A 433 -22.70 6.35 -3.93
N ILE A 434 -21.83 5.92 -4.86
CA ILE A 434 -20.58 6.64 -5.21
C ILE A 434 -20.94 8.06 -5.70
N ARG A 435 -21.88 8.20 -6.62
CA ARG A 435 -22.32 9.52 -7.12
C ARG A 435 -22.89 10.40 -6.02
N GLY A 436 -23.67 9.82 -5.10
CA GLY A 436 -24.20 10.50 -3.93
C GLY A 436 -23.09 11.04 -3.03
N ALA A 437 -22.13 10.20 -2.69
CA ALA A 437 -20.99 10.55 -1.85
C ALA A 437 -20.11 11.65 -2.49
N VAL A 438 -19.82 11.54 -3.79
CA VAL A 438 -19.04 12.58 -4.53
C VAL A 438 -19.77 13.91 -4.52
N ARG A 439 -21.10 13.93 -4.75
CA ARG A 439 -21.88 15.19 -4.69
C ARG A 439 -21.86 15.81 -3.30
N ALA A 440 -22.05 14.99 -2.27
CA ALA A 440 -22.06 15.44 -0.88
C ALA A 440 -20.68 16.02 -0.48
N LEU A 441 -19.60 15.36 -0.87
CA LEU A 441 -18.23 15.80 -0.62
C LEU A 441 -17.95 17.15 -1.30
N ARG A 442 -18.25 17.29 -2.61
CA ARG A 442 -18.07 18.53 -3.37
C ARG A 442 -18.86 19.68 -2.78
N ALA A 443 -20.13 19.48 -2.43
CA ALA A 443 -20.95 20.52 -1.82
C ALA A 443 -20.36 21.03 -0.49
N ARG A 444 -19.76 20.16 0.33
CA ARG A 444 -19.07 20.56 1.56
C ARG A 444 -17.77 21.33 1.27
N MET A 445 -17.00 20.92 0.26
CA MET A 445 -15.80 21.65 -0.17
C MET A 445 -16.14 23.07 -0.64
N GLU A 446 -17.17 23.21 -1.49
CA GLU A 446 -17.66 24.53 -2.00
C GLU A 446 -18.14 25.44 -0.87
N LYS A 447 -18.91 24.88 0.07
CA LYS A 447 -19.38 25.63 1.25
C LYS A 447 -18.22 26.11 2.13
N ALA A 448 -17.21 25.27 2.35
CA ALA A 448 -16.03 25.64 3.13
C ALA A 448 -15.22 26.74 2.44
N SER A 449 -15.03 26.67 1.12
CA SER A 449 -14.35 27.70 0.33
C SER A 449 -15.07 29.04 0.36
N ALA A 450 -16.41 29.05 0.26
CA ALA A 450 -17.22 30.27 0.35
C ALA A 450 -17.21 30.93 1.73
N ALA A 451 -16.94 30.17 2.79
CA ALA A 451 -16.84 30.70 4.16
C ALA A 451 -15.47 31.33 4.48
N THR A 452 -14.46 31.07 3.63
CA THR A 452 -13.09 31.62 3.77
C THR A 452 -12.75 32.73 2.78
N ALA A 453 -13.59 32.95 1.78
CA ALA A 453 -13.55 34.10 0.84
C ALA A 453 -14.31 35.31 1.40
#